data_f2b52b407f1b57924cd8dc0e392fed67
#
_entry.id   f2b52b407f1b57924cd8dc0e392fed67
#
_cell.length_a   1.000
_cell.length_b   1.000
_cell.length_c   1.000
_cell.angle_alpha   90.00
_cell.angle_beta   90.00
_cell.angle_gamma   90.00
#
_symmetry.space_group_name_H-M   'P 1'
#
loop_
_entity.id
_entity.type
_entity.pdbx_description
1 polymer ?
#
loop_
_entity_poly.entity_id
_entity_poly.type
_entity_poly.pdbx_seq_one_letter_code
_entity_poly.pdbx_strand_id
1 'polypeptide(L)'
;MQLPAVTYEGGLTMKNFCCDLIGSESGTTFTGTVTIATRGIYPSNITNVRFVGDGTGIGLSASEGAFLHRCTFENWEIGAYGGLGSWVNATGCTFRGNGVGLWLDNRGGATCSGSYYGDSVYEDNGTAVRIAAMPGTETLDFNNCVFRGNGVNVENAAGYAVDLSQIVTVEN
;
A
#
# COMPACT_ATOMS: atom_id res chain seq x y z
N MET A 1 4.57 18.25 0.37
CA MET A 1 5.99 18.44 0.73
C MET A 1 6.83 17.71 -0.30
N GLN A 2 7.75 18.41 -0.97
CA GLN A 2 8.71 17.82 -1.89
C GLN A 2 9.89 17.26 -1.10
N LEU A 3 10.24 16.00 -1.35
CA LEU A 3 11.37 15.32 -0.69
C LEU A 3 12.56 15.25 -1.66
N PRO A 4 13.80 15.49 -1.18
CA PRO A 4 15.00 15.32 -1.99
C PRO A 4 15.28 13.84 -2.33
N ALA A 5 16.20 13.63 -3.29
CA ALA A 5 16.69 12.31 -3.68
C ALA A 5 17.73 11.81 -2.66
N VAL A 6 17.28 11.34 -1.52
CA VAL A 6 18.12 10.80 -0.45
C VAL A 6 17.48 9.56 0.15
N THR A 7 18.30 8.76 0.84
CA THR A 7 17.82 7.70 1.71
C THR A 7 17.65 8.23 3.13
N TYR A 8 16.44 8.13 3.64
CA TYR A 8 16.12 8.40 5.05
C TYR A 8 16.29 7.09 5.83
N GLU A 9 17.31 7.04 6.63
CA GLU A 9 17.54 5.94 7.57
C GLU A 9 16.63 6.13 8.78
N GLY A 10 15.75 5.16 9.02
CA GLY A 10 14.74 5.22 10.05
C GLY A 10 13.35 5.58 9.52
N GLY A 11 12.39 5.70 10.42
CA GLY A 11 10.99 5.90 10.12
C GLY A 11 10.54 7.37 10.16
N LEU A 12 9.34 7.60 9.69
CA LEU A 12 8.64 8.89 9.76
C LEU A 12 7.26 8.67 10.37
N THR A 13 6.86 9.49 11.33
CA THR A 13 5.49 9.48 11.84
C THR A 13 4.79 10.79 11.51
N MET A 14 3.74 10.71 10.71
CA MET A 14 2.82 11.79 10.40
C MET A 14 1.63 11.71 11.34
N LYS A 15 1.55 12.64 12.29
CA LYS A 15 0.52 12.62 13.33
C LYS A 15 -0.20 13.96 13.40
N ASN A 16 -1.54 13.91 13.42
CA ASN A 16 -2.41 15.07 13.53
C ASN A 16 -2.33 16.11 12.39
N PHE A 17 -1.79 15.74 11.25
CA PHE A 17 -1.80 16.56 10.03
C PHE A 17 -1.83 15.70 8.79
N CYS A 18 -2.48 16.17 7.75
CA CYS A 18 -2.46 15.55 6.42
C CYS A 18 -1.45 16.30 5.56
N CYS A 19 -0.65 15.60 4.80
CA CYS A 19 0.19 16.24 3.80
C CYS A 19 0.48 15.30 2.63
N ASP A 20 0.79 15.91 1.51
CA ASP A 20 1.31 15.20 0.36
C ASP A 20 2.83 15.08 0.48
N LEU A 21 3.35 13.85 0.44
CA LEU A 21 4.77 13.54 0.32
C LEU A 21 5.06 13.21 -1.14
N ILE A 22 5.91 14.00 -1.77
CA ILE A 22 6.30 13.79 -3.16
C ILE A 22 7.79 13.51 -3.21
N GLY A 23 8.16 12.29 -3.55
CA GLY A 23 9.54 11.87 -3.72
C GLY A 23 10.15 12.43 -5.02
N SER A 24 11.45 12.55 -5.04
CA SER A 24 12.21 12.95 -6.23
C SER A 24 12.19 11.84 -7.28
N GLU A 25 12.16 12.22 -8.55
CA GLU A 25 12.30 11.27 -9.67
C GLU A 25 13.67 10.55 -9.66
N SER A 26 14.67 11.17 -9.05
CA SER A 26 16.00 10.56 -8.88
C SER A 26 16.09 9.57 -7.71
N GLY A 27 14.98 9.36 -7.00
CA GLY A 27 14.85 8.36 -5.93
C GLY A 27 14.86 8.95 -4.52
N THR A 28 13.72 8.90 -3.84
CA THR A 28 13.57 9.13 -2.40
C THR A 28 13.28 7.79 -1.74
N THR A 29 14.07 7.41 -0.76
CA THR A 29 13.97 6.09 -0.11
C THR A 29 13.82 6.22 1.40
N PHE A 30 12.92 5.42 1.99
CA PHE A 30 12.85 5.18 3.44
C PHE A 30 13.26 3.74 3.72
N THR A 31 14.10 3.55 4.74
CA THR A 31 14.48 2.20 5.23
C THR A 31 13.84 1.86 6.58
N GLY A 32 13.06 2.76 7.14
CA GLY A 32 12.23 2.53 8.33
C GLY A 32 10.75 2.77 8.06
N THR A 33 9.90 2.32 8.98
CA THR A 33 8.44 2.43 8.85
C THR A 33 7.97 3.88 8.72
N VAL A 34 7.19 4.16 7.69
CA VAL A 34 6.43 5.41 7.61
C VAL A 34 5.03 5.17 8.18
N THR A 35 4.67 5.92 9.23
CA THR A 35 3.38 5.81 9.90
C THR A 35 2.52 7.01 9.59
N ILE A 36 1.29 6.76 9.10
CA ILE A 36 0.25 7.77 8.89
C ILE A 36 -0.81 7.59 9.98
N ALA A 37 -0.80 8.48 10.95
CA ALA A 37 -1.73 8.51 12.07
C ALA A 37 -2.39 9.89 12.16
N THR A 38 -2.81 10.41 11.02
CA THR A 38 -3.45 11.71 10.91
C THR A 38 -4.90 11.61 11.35
N ARG A 39 -5.42 12.66 11.94
CA ARG A 39 -6.86 12.77 12.22
C ARG A 39 -7.46 13.78 11.26
N GLY A 40 -8.39 13.34 10.44
CA GLY A 40 -9.08 14.24 9.52
C GLY A 40 -9.80 13.49 8.41
N ILE A 41 -10.60 14.23 7.66
CA ILE A 41 -11.37 13.71 6.52
C ILE A 41 -10.56 13.65 5.22
N TYR A 42 -9.32 14.16 5.24
CA TYR A 42 -8.47 14.20 4.05
C TYR A 42 -7.37 13.15 4.14
N PRO A 43 -7.18 12.32 3.12
CA PRO A 43 -6.07 11.38 3.06
C PRO A 43 -4.74 12.11 2.88
N SER A 44 -3.65 11.46 3.26
CA SER A 44 -2.31 11.86 2.85
C SER A 44 -1.95 11.17 1.54
N ASN A 45 -1.45 11.93 0.56
CA ASN A 45 -0.95 11.38 -0.68
C ASN A 45 0.56 11.16 -0.58
N ILE A 46 1.00 9.97 -0.99
CA ILE A 46 2.42 9.65 -1.09
C ILE A 46 2.72 9.26 -2.52
N THR A 47 3.58 10.02 -3.15
CA THR A 47 3.88 9.85 -4.57
C THR A 47 5.36 9.63 -4.79
N ASN A 48 5.72 8.63 -5.61
CA ASN A 48 7.07 8.39 -6.09
C ASN A 48 8.11 8.21 -4.96
N VAL A 49 7.78 7.40 -3.97
CA VAL A 49 8.65 7.08 -2.82
C VAL A 49 8.95 5.58 -2.80
N ARG A 50 10.17 5.22 -2.50
CA ARG A 50 10.60 3.85 -2.28
C ARG A 50 10.68 3.54 -0.79
N PHE A 51 10.16 2.38 -0.40
CA PHE A 51 10.26 1.81 0.93
C PHE A 51 11.03 0.50 0.81
N VAL A 52 12.23 0.45 1.38
CA VAL A 52 13.13 -0.70 1.27
C VAL A 52 13.46 -1.24 2.64
N GLY A 53 12.99 -2.45 2.94
CA GLY A 53 13.18 -3.13 4.21
C GLY A 53 14.28 -4.19 4.19
N ASP A 54 14.37 -4.92 5.28
CA ASP A 54 15.32 -6.02 5.52
C ASP A 54 14.62 -7.39 5.67
N GLY A 55 13.36 -7.48 5.28
CA GLY A 55 12.52 -8.68 5.43
C GLY A 55 11.68 -8.66 6.71
N THR A 56 11.80 -7.64 7.55
CA THR A 56 11.03 -7.51 8.79
C THR A 56 10.19 -6.24 8.83
N GLY A 57 9.22 -6.18 9.73
CA GLY A 57 8.43 -4.97 9.98
C GLY A 57 7.50 -4.55 8.84
N ILE A 58 7.12 -3.28 8.87
CA ILE A 58 6.11 -2.69 7.96
C ILE A 58 6.70 -1.48 7.25
N GLY A 59 6.64 -1.44 5.92
CA GLY A 59 7.11 -0.30 5.14
C GLY A 59 6.26 0.95 5.38
N LEU A 60 4.94 0.83 5.18
CA LEU A 60 3.98 1.89 5.48
C LEU A 60 2.85 1.35 6.35
N SER A 61 2.58 2.02 7.47
CA SER A 61 1.46 1.71 8.37
C SER A 61 0.50 2.89 8.43
N ALA A 62 -0.74 2.69 7.98
CA ALA A 62 -1.78 3.72 8.02
C ALA A 62 -2.91 3.32 8.96
N SER A 63 -3.30 4.24 9.84
CA SER A 63 -4.54 4.18 10.63
C SER A 63 -5.59 5.21 10.17
N GLU A 64 -5.30 5.93 9.11
CA GLU A 64 -6.14 6.93 8.45
C GLU A 64 -5.97 6.82 6.92
N GLY A 65 -6.58 7.70 6.14
CA GLY A 65 -6.50 7.67 4.69
C GLY A 65 -5.09 7.86 4.14
N ALA A 66 -4.64 6.94 3.30
CA ALA A 66 -3.36 7.01 2.59
C ALA A 66 -3.56 6.65 1.12
N PHE A 67 -3.20 7.55 0.22
CA PHE A 67 -3.24 7.32 -1.22
C PHE A 67 -1.81 7.25 -1.75
N LEU A 68 -1.47 6.06 -2.25
CA LEU A 68 -0.14 5.72 -2.72
C LEU A 68 -0.13 5.77 -4.25
N HIS A 69 0.76 6.56 -4.82
CA HIS A 69 0.91 6.72 -6.27
C HIS A 69 2.35 6.46 -6.68
N ARG A 70 2.57 5.48 -7.55
CA ARG A 70 3.89 5.14 -8.08
C ARG A 70 4.95 4.93 -6.98
N CYS A 71 4.54 4.32 -5.86
CA CYS A 71 5.42 3.94 -4.77
C CYS A 71 5.97 2.53 -4.97
N THR A 72 7.12 2.25 -4.39
CA THR A 72 7.71 0.90 -4.38
C THR A 72 7.88 0.43 -2.94
N PHE A 73 7.42 -0.80 -2.66
CA PHE A 73 7.58 -1.48 -1.37
C PHE A 73 8.35 -2.76 -1.60
N GLU A 74 9.53 -2.86 -1.01
CA GLU A 74 10.47 -3.93 -1.30
C GLU A 74 11.06 -4.52 -0.03
N ASN A 75 11.01 -5.87 0.07
CA ASN A 75 11.67 -6.63 1.12
C ASN A 75 11.21 -6.26 2.55
N TRP A 76 9.92 -6.23 2.78
CA TRP A 76 9.29 -6.05 4.10
C TRP A 76 8.56 -7.34 4.54
N GLU A 77 8.32 -7.51 5.82
CA GLU A 77 7.31 -8.47 6.27
C GLU A 77 5.92 -8.07 5.74
N ILE A 78 5.58 -6.77 5.83
CA ILE A 78 4.39 -6.17 5.23
C ILE A 78 4.80 -4.90 4.49
N GLY A 79 4.57 -4.85 3.18
CA GLY A 79 4.90 -3.66 2.38
C GLY A 79 4.06 -2.45 2.80
N ALA A 80 2.74 -2.52 2.66
CA ALA A 80 1.83 -1.48 3.12
C ALA A 80 0.66 -2.09 3.90
N TYR A 81 0.35 -1.49 5.06
CA TYR A 81 -0.70 -1.93 5.98
C TYR A 81 -1.72 -0.83 6.21
N GLY A 82 -2.98 -1.12 5.90
CA GLY A 82 -4.13 -0.31 6.23
C GLY A 82 -4.87 -0.92 7.42
N GLY A 83 -4.64 -0.39 8.62
CA GLY A 83 -5.22 -0.87 9.86
C GLY A 83 -6.57 -0.25 10.20
N LEU A 84 -6.92 -0.28 11.48
CA LEU A 84 -8.19 0.22 12.01
C LEU A 84 -8.43 1.69 11.62
N GLY A 85 -9.54 1.96 10.97
CA GLY A 85 -9.94 3.30 10.56
C GLY A 85 -9.30 3.80 9.26
N SER A 86 -8.40 3.03 8.67
CA SER A 86 -7.67 3.46 7.49
C SER A 86 -8.39 3.17 6.18
N TRP A 87 -8.06 3.99 5.20
CA TRP A 87 -8.34 3.73 3.81
C TRP A 87 -7.04 3.87 3.01
N VAL A 88 -6.56 2.76 2.46
CA VAL A 88 -5.34 2.76 1.64
C VAL A 88 -5.71 2.44 0.20
N ASN A 89 -5.40 3.35 -0.71
CA ASN A 89 -5.40 3.12 -2.16
C ASN A 89 -3.97 3.03 -2.65
N ALA A 90 -3.72 2.24 -3.70
CA ALA A 90 -2.39 2.05 -4.26
C ALA A 90 -2.49 1.94 -5.79
N THR A 91 -2.13 3.01 -6.50
CA THR A 91 -2.20 3.07 -7.96
C THR A 91 -0.80 3.21 -8.56
N GLY A 92 -0.50 2.39 -9.56
CA GLY A 92 0.79 2.37 -10.24
C GLY A 92 1.96 2.02 -9.30
N CYS A 93 1.69 1.30 -8.22
CA CYS A 93 2.67 0.91 -7.21
C CYS A 93 3.35 -0.42 -7.55
N THR A 94 4.51 -0.65 -6.96
CA THR A 94 5.21 -1.94 -7.03
C THR A 94 5.37 -2.51 -5.64
N PHE A 95 4.92 -3.73 -5.43
CA PHE A 95 5.11 -4.51 -4.22
C PHE A 95 5.95 -5.74 -4.56
N ARG A 96 7.19 -5.83 -4.06
CA ARG A 96 8.12 -6.86 -4.45
C ARG A 96 8.84 -7.51 -3.27
N GLY A 97 8.87 -8.84 -3.26
CA GLY A 97 9.66 -9.61 -2.28
C GLY A 97 9.20 -9.42 -0.83
N ASN A 98 7.93 -9.05 -0.60
CA ASN A 98 7.40 -8.87 0.75
C ASN A 98 6.75 -10.17 1.25
N GLY A 99 6.66 -10.34 2.56
CA GLY A 99 5.81 -11.38 3.14
C GLY A 99 4.35 -11.18 2.74
N VAL A 100 3.82 -9.96 2.95
CA VAL A 100 2.55 -9.48 2.40
C VAL A 100 2.79 -8.16 1.69
N GLY A 101 2.40 -8.05 0.42
CA GLY A 101 2.56 -6.81 -0.34
C GLY A 101 1.66 -5.68 0.20
N LEU A 102 0.36 -5.85 0.08
CA LEU A 102 -0.66 -4.92 0.58
C LEU A 102 -1.62 -5.64 1.53
N TRP A 103 -1.76 -5.15 2.75
CA TRP A 103 -2.68 -5.70 3.74
C TRP A 103 -3.74 -4.68 4.12
N LEU A 104 -5.00 -5.00 3.81
CA LEU A 104 -6.20 -4.22 4.11
C LEU A 104 -6.92 -4.84 5.32
N ASP A 105 -6.88 -4.15 6.47
CA ASP A 105 -7.47 -4.62 7.75
C ASP A 105 -8.25 -3.49 8.45
N ASN A 106 -9.13 -2.82 7.72
CA ASN A 106 -9.94 -1.74 8.27
C ASN A 106 -11.19 -2.30 8.95
N ARG A 107 -11.16 -2.43 10.27
CA ARG A 107 -12.24 -3.01 11.09
C ARG A 107 -13.24 -2.02 11.65
N GLY A 108 -13.16 -0.76 11.36
CA GLY A 108 -14.07 0.21 11.98
C GLY A 108 -13.92 1.63 11.53
N GLY A 109 -13.40 1.85 10.35
CA GLY A 109 -13.24 3.18 9.81
C GLY A 109 -14.39 3.66 8.96
N ALA A 110 -14.34 4.95 8.62
CA ALA A 110 -15.21 5.53 7.62
C ALA A 110 -14.91 4.91 6.24
N THR A 111 -15.97 4.69 5.47
CA THR A 111 -15.82 4.36 4.05
C THR A 111 -15.35 5.58 3.30
N CYS A 112 -14.35 5.40 2.45
CA CYS A 112 -14.00 6.37 1.42
C CYS A 112 -14.65 5.94 0.11
N SER A 113 -15.10 6.85 -0.70
CA SER A 113 -15.58 6.53 -2.04
C SER A 113 -14.39 6.28 -2.96
N GLY A 114 -14.40 5.15 -3.65
CA GLY A 114 -13.39 4.76 -4.61
C GLY A 114 -12.29 3.87 -4.05
N SER A 115 -12.14 2.71 -4.66
CA SER A 115 -11.19 1.66 -4.27
C SER A 115 -10.24 1.43 -5.43
N TYR A 116 -9.17 2.23 -5.50
CA TYR A 116 -8.26 2.25 -6.64
C TYR A 116 -6.95 1.54 -6.30
N TYR A 117 -6.73 0.40 -6.96
CA TYR A 117 -5.51 -0.41 -6.83
C TYR A 117 -4.88 -0.70 -8.19
N GLY A 118 -5.38 -0.10 -9.26
CA GLY A 118 -5.01 -0.37 -10.64
C GLY A 118 -3.57 -0.02 -11.00
N ASP A 119 -3.14 -0.52 -12.15
CA ASP A 119 -1.82 -0.28 -12.75
C ASP A 119 -0.63 -0.68 -11.85
N SER A 120 -0.86 -1.51 -10.84
CA SER A 120 0.15 -1.92 -9.85
C SER A 120 0.77 -3.27 -10.19
N VAL A 121 2.01 -3.47 -9.74
CA VAL A 121 2.75 -4.72 -9.92
C VAL A 121 2.96 -5.36 -8.55
N TYR A 122 2.57 -6.63 -8.45
CA TYR A 122 2.77 -7.48 -7.29
C TYR A 122 3.65 -8.65 -7.71
N GLU A 123 4.90 -8.69 -7.26
CA GLU A 123 5.85 -9.71 -7.68
C GLU A 123 6.62 -10.31 -6.50
N ASP A 124 6.80 -11.63 -6.55
CA ASP A 124 7.62 -12.40 -5.61
C ASP A 124 7.23 -12.19 -4.13
N ASN A 125 5.97 -11.86 -3.83
CA ASN A 125 5.49 -11.76 -2.45
C ASN A 125 4.99 -13.12 -1.94
N GLY A 126 5.05 -13.34 -0.63
CA GLY A 126 4.36 -14.47 -0.02
C GLY A 126 2.85 -14.42 -0.29
N THR A 127 2.22 -13.29 0.04
CA THR A 127 0.86 -12.92 -0.34
C THR A 127 0.89 -11.54 -0.99
N ALA A 128 0.39 -11.40 -2.22
CA ALA A 128 0.42 -10.10 -2.88
C ALA A 128 -0.56 -9.10 -2.24
N VAL A 129 -1.82 -9.50 -2.09
CA VAL A 129 -2.87 -8.70 -1.43
C VAL A 129 -3.59 -9.54 -0.39
N ARG A 130 -3.69 -9.03 0.84
CA ARG A 130 -4.48 -9.62 1.92
C ARG A 130 -5.61 -8.69 2.31
N ILE A 131 -6.86 -9.18 2.28
CA ILE A 131 -8.07 -8.46 2.66
C ILE A 131 -8.64 -9.17 3.89
N ALA A 132 -8.30 -8.67 5.08
CA ALA A 132 -8.78 -9.22 6.35
C ALA A 132 -10.08 -8.55 6.80
N ALA A 133 -10.22 -7.26 6.57
CA ALA A 133 -11.44 -6.48 6.80
C ALA A 133 -11.45 -5.21 5.96
N MET A 134 -12.62 -4.87 5.44
CA MET A 134 -12.90 -3.62 4.75
C MET A 134 -14.32 -3.16 5.09
N PRO A 135 -14.57 -1.88 5.37
CA PRO A 135 -15.92 -1.36 5.52
C PRO A 135 -16.54 -1.08 4.14
N GLY A 136 -17.86 -1.13 4.09
CA GLY A 136 -18.60 -0.76 2.88
C GLY A 136 -18.90 -1.93 1.95
N THR A 137 -19.37 -1.60 0.77
CA THR A 137 -19.86 -2.56 -0.24
C THR A 137 -19.28 -2.30 -1.63
N GLU A 138 -18.29 -1.42 -1.73
CA GLU A 138 -17.64 -1.10 -3.01
C GLU A 138 -16.75 -2.25 -3.46
N THR A 139 -16.73 -2.53 -4.75
CA THR A 139 -15.82 -3.50 -5.33
C THR A 139 -14.40 -2.94 -5.34
N LEU A 140 -13.44 -3.74 -4.85
CA LEU A 140 -12.03 -3.40 -4.96
C LEU A 140 -11.56 -3.65 -6.39
N ASP A 141 -11.06 -2.62 -7.06
CA ASP A 141 -10.67 -2.66 -8.47
C ASP A 141 -9.16 -2.78 -8.62
N PHE A 142 -8.70 -3.89 -9.23
CA PHE A 142 -7.31 -4.19 -9.54
C PHE A 142 -7.03 -4.14 -11.05
N ASN A 143 -7.72 -3.28 -11.80
CA ASN A 143 -7.55 -3.16 -13.24
C ASN A 143 -6.08 -2.94 -13.64
N ASN A 144 -5.64 -3.65 -14.68
CA ASN A 144 -4.29 -3.61 -15.25
C ASN A 144 -3.17 -3.99 -14.26
N CYS A 145 -3.50 -4.63 -13.12
CA CYS A 145 -2.47 -5.12 -12.22
C CYS A 145 -1.76 -6.34 -12.78
N VAL A 146 -0.47 -6.45 -12.51
CA VAL A 146 0.35 -7.62 -12.82
C VAL A 146 0.64 -8.39 -11.54
N PHE A 147 0.29 -9.68 -11.52
CA PHE A 147 0.64 -10.60 -10.44
C PHE A 147 1.62 -11.64 -10.98
N ARG A 148 2.82 -11.72 -10.40
CA ARG A 148 3.89 -12.58 -10.86
C ARG A 148 4.67 -13.18 -9.69
N GLY A 149 4.87 -14.51 -9.72
CA GLY A 149 5.73 -15.21 -8.75
C GLY A 149 5.27 -15.15 -7.29
N ASN A 150 4.03 -14.72 -7.00
CA ASN A 150 3.52 -14.66 -5.63
C ASN A 150 3.08 -16.04 -5.14
N GLY A 151 3.25 -16.33 -3.85
CA GLY A 151 2.71 -17.54 -3.25
C GLY A 151 1.18 -17.57 -3.27
N VAL A 152 0.55 -16.42 -2.96
CA VAL A 152 -0.90 -16.19 -3.07
C VAL A 152 -1.12 -14.81 -3.70
N ASN A 153 -1.90 -14.72 -4.78
CA ASN A 153 -2.19 -13.43 -5.40
C ASN A 153 -3.17 -12.59 -4.55
N VAL A 154 -4.30 -13.17 -4.14
CA VAL A 154 -5.29 -12.48 -3.30
C VAL A 154 -5.80 -13.43 -2.22
N GLU A 155 -5.54 -13.09 -0.97
CA GLU A 155 -6.13 -13.72 0.21
C GLU A 155 -7.28 -12.84 0.71
N ASN A 156 -8.52 -13.28 0.53
CA ASN A 156 -9.71 -12.51 0.86
C ASN A 156 -10.52 -13.18 1.98
N ALA A 157 -10.05 -13.07 3.20
CA ALA A 157 -10.73 -13.61 4.37
C ALA A 157 -12.02 -12.86 4.72
N ALA A 158 -12.13 -11.61 4.29
CA ALA A 158 -13.33 -10.79 4.50
C ALA A 158 -14.51 -11.18 3.58
N GLY A 159 -14.26 -11.95 2.50
CA GLY A 159 -15.28 -12.22 1.47
C GLY A 159 -15.73 -10.96 0.74
N TYR A 160 -14.87 -9.97 0.63
CA TYR A 160 -15.17 -8.69 0.02
C TYR A 160 -15.24 -8.80 -1.50
N ALA A 161 -16.01 -7.95 -2.16
CA ALA A 161 -16.10 -7.92 -3.61
C ALA A 161 -14.78 -7.41 -4.21
N VAL A 162 -14.15 -8.22 -5.09
CA VAL A 162 -12.89 -7.89 -5.76
C VAL A 162 -13.05 -8.10 -7.25
N ASP A 163 -12.70 -7.11 -8.05
CA ASP A 163 -12.63 -7.24 -9.51
C ASP A 163 -11.21 -7.56 -9.94
N LEU A 164 -11.03 -8.76 -10.47
CA LEU A 164 -9.80 -9.28 -11.04
C LEU A 164 -9.95 -9.56 -12.54
N SER A 165 -10.98 -9.03 -13.19
CA SER A 165 -11.30 -9.38 -14.59
C SER A 165 -10.27 -8.87 -15.61
N GLN A 166 -9.49 -7.86 -15.25
CA GLN A 166 -8.51 -7.21 -16.12
C GLN A 166 -7.08 -7.27 -15.55
N ILE A 167 -6.76 -8.31 -14.81
CA ILE A 167 -5.40 -8.54 -14.33
C ILE A 167 -4.57 -9.34 -15.32
N VAL A 168 -3.25 -9.22 -15.21
CA VAL A 168 -2.28 -10.09 -15.90
C VAL A 168 -1.61 -10.96 -14.85
N THR A 169 -1.80 -12.29 -14.96
CA THR A 169 -1.09 -13.26 -14.11
C THR A 169 0.03 -13.89 -14.94
N VAL A 170 1.24 -13.83 -14.41
CA VAL A 170 2.40 -14.51 -15.00
C VAL A 170 2.84 -15.60 -14.04
N GLU A 171 2.75 -16.85 -14.48
CA GLU A 171 3.33 -18.00 -13.78
C GLU A 171 4.82 -18.11 -14.13
N ASN A 172 5.63 -18.44 -13.13
CA ASN A 172 7.08 -18.67 -13.32
C ASN A 172 7.35 -20.08 -13.82
#